data_fac160e48bf9acb0484281e900ffa932
#
_entry.id   fac160e48bf9acb0484281e900ffa932
#
_cell.length_a   1.000
_cell.length_b   1.000
_cell.length_c   1.000
_cell.angle_alpha   90.00
_cell.angle_beta   90.00
_cell.angle_gamma   90.00
#
_symmetry.space_group_name_H-M   'P 1'
#
loop_
_entity.id
_entity.type
_entity.pdbx_description
1 polymer ?
#
loop_
_entity_poly.entity_id
_entity_poly.type
_entity_poly.pdbx_seq_one_letter_code
_entity_poly.pdbx_strand_id
1 'polypeptide(L)'
;VKANVKQIIYTSVLSAAHPFNPSIENVDHSYTEAIIQNTSLDYIFLRNSLFVEAFTSDYLRAVEAKETTISKNMGDGRVWFISRKDCAYAAACALNNHLLHRAVLNINGLEPLSYEDFLAIGNKATGNHITYTRLTDDELYAYFDSIGVPRNTDGDFSKSPIKATSEGMVTFGTTVTQGYLDVPVSDFSSLTGRKPLSIQYIFEHVDDYLLGDRHPTE
;
A
#
# COMPACT_ATOMS: atom_id res chain seq x y z
N VAL A 1 21.77 5.82 17.39
CA VAL A 1 22.47 6.71 18.32
C VAL A 1 23.68 6.00 18.93
N LYS A 2 23.50 4.87 19.63
CA LYS A 2 24.64 4.12 20.22
C LYS A 2 25.64 3.62 19.16
N ALA A 3 25.18 3.28 17.96
CA ALA A 3 26.01 2.83 16.83
C ALA A 3 26.55 4.00 15.97
N ASN A 4 26.47 5.23 16.46
CA ASN A 4 26.90 6.46 15.75
C ASN A 4 26.22 6.69 14.39
N VAL A 5 25.01 6.14 14.17
CA VAL A 5 24.19 6.47 13.03
C VAL A 5 23.81 7.95 13.06
N LYS A 6 23.88 8.62 11.92
CA LYS A 6 23.62 10.07 11.80
C LYS A 6 22.23 10.35 11.27
N GLN A 7 21.76 9.55 10.32
CA GLN A 7 20.50 9.73 9.63
C GLN A 7 19.78 8.39 9.51
N ILE A 8 18.46 8.42 9.52
CA ILE A 8 17.58 7.30 9.22
C ILE A 8 16.66 7.67 8.07
N ILE A 9 16.53 6.78 7.09
CA ILE A 9 15.51 6.87 6.05
C ILE A 9 14.49 5.79 6.35
N TYR A 10 13.25 6.18 6.58
CA TYR A 10 12.18 5.29 7.01
C TYR A 10 11.06 5.25 5.98
N THR A 11 10.73 4.06 5.49
CA THR A 11 9.57 3.85 4.62
C THR A 11 8.32 3.80 5.49
N SER A 12 7.57 4.88 5.46
CA SER A 12 6.31 5.07 6.16
C SER A 12 5.13 4.89 5.21
N VAL A 13 3.93 5.17 5.67
CA VAL A 13 2.70 5.09 4.89
C VAL A 13 2.10 6.48 4.69
N LEU A 14 1.45 6.68 3.55
CA LEU A 14 0.73 7.92 3.25
C LEU A 14 -0.31 8.19 4.35
N SER A 15 -0.43 9.45 4.76
CA SER A 15 -1.29 9.89 5.87
C SER A 15 -0.96 9.31 7.25
N ALA A 16 0.27 8.83 7.50
CA ALA A 16 0.69 8.27 8.79
C ALA A 16 0.41 9.20 9.99
N ALA A 17 0.58 10.51 9.85
CA ALA A 17 0.34 11.46 10.95
C ALA A 17 -1.11 11.97 11.02
N HIS A 18 -2.03 11.44 10.22
CA HIS A 18 -3.42 11.91 10.25
C HIS A 18 -4.16 11.28 11.44
N PRO A 19 -4.62 12.07 12.44
CA PRO A 19 -5.10 11.56 13.73
C PRO A 19 -6.39 10.74 13.63
N PHE A 20 -7.13 10.87 12.54
CA PHE A 20 -8.42 10.19 12.31
C PHE A 20 -8.35 9.10 11.25
N ASN A 21 -7.15 8.76 10.74
CA ASN A 21 -7.01 7.65 9.84
C ASN A 21 -7.25 6.33 10.61
N PRO A 22 -8.23 5.50 10.18
CA PRO A 22 -8.63 4.31 10.94
C PRO A 22 -7.68 3.12 10.79
N SER A 23 -6.73 3.15 9.85
CA SER A 23 -5.82 2.02 9.60
C SER A 23 -4.92 1.75 10.79
N ILE A 24 -4.81 0.50 11.19
CA ILE A 24 -3.89 0.08 12.24
C ILE A 24 -2.43 0.26 11.83
N GLU A 25 -2.12 0.08 10.55
CA GLU A 25 -0.78 0.35 10.00
C GLU A 25 -0.41 1.83 10.13
N ASN A 26 -1.41 2.72 9.99
CA ASN A 26 -1.20 4.15 10.21
C ASN A 26 -0.76 4.45 11.65
N VAL A 27 -1.35 3.77 12.64
CA VAL A 27 -0.99 3.92 14.06
C VAL A 27 0.46 3.51 14.27
N ASP A 28 0.88 2.36 13.75
CA ASP A 28 2.24 1.84 13.90
C ASP A 28 3.28 2.75 13.22
N HIS A 29 2.99 3.21 12.02
CA HIS A 29 3.87 4.12 11.30
C HIS A 29 3.95 5.49 11.98
N SER A 30 2.82 6.04 12.42
CA SER A 30 2.76 7.30 13.17
C SER A 30 3.58 7.25 14.45
N TYR A 31 3.45 6.17 15.22
CA TYR A 31 4.22 5.95 16.42
C TYR A 31 5.72 5.84 16.15
N THR A 32 6.11 5.11 15.10
CA THR A 32 7.50 4.98 14.69
C THR A 32 8.10 6.32 14.26
N GLU A 33 7.37 7.09 13.44
CA GLU A 33 7.79 8.45 13.06
C GLU A 33 8.01 9.33 14.30
N ALA A 34 7.07 9.30 15.26
CA ALA A 34 7.15 10.08 16.48
C ALA A 34 8.37 9.69 17.33
N ILE A 35 8.67 8.39 17.47
CA ILE A 35 9.88 7.94 18.17
C ILE A 35 11.13 8.47 17.49
N ILE A 36 11.24 8.38 16.17
CA ILE A 36 12.41 8.85 15.41
C ILE A 36 12.57 10.36 15.56
N GLN A 37 11.48 11.12 15.44
CA GLN A 37 11.47 12.59 15.59
C GLN A 37 11.96 13.06 16.95
N ASN A 38 11.72 12.28 18.01
CA ASN A 38 12.16 12.58 19.37
C ASN A 38 13.63 12.19 19.65
N THR A 39 14.36 11.71 18.65
CA THR A 39 15.78 11.45 18.74
C THR A 39 16.61 12.63 18.21
N SER A 40 17.95 12.57 18.42
CA SER A 40 18.89 13.49 17.79
C SER A 40 19.28 13.09 16.37
N LEU A 41 18.68 12.02 15.81
CA LEU A 41 18.92 11.58 14.44
C LEU A 41 18.35 12.58 13.45
N ASP A 42 19.03 12.76 12.34
CA ASP A 42 18.42 13.28 11.14
C ASP A 42 17.52 12.20 10.51
N TYR A 43 16.46 12.61 9.82
CA TYR A 43 15.53 11.64 9.25
C TYR A 43 14.94 12.08 7.92
N ILE A 44 14.57 11.09 7.10
CA ILE A 44 13.72 11.25 5.93
C ILE A 44 12.62 10.19 6.04
N PHE A 45 11.37 10.63 6.10
CA PHE A 45 10.22 9.74 6.04
C PHE A 45 9.68 9.70 4.61
N LEU A 46 9.64 8.51 4.02
CA LEU A 46 9.04 8.27 2.73
C LEU A 46 7.66 7.67 2.96
N ARG A 47 6.63 8.50 2.94
CA ARG A 47 5.24 8.09 3.11
C ARG A 47 4.71 7.54 1.80
N ASN A 48 4.88 6.23 1.62
CA ASN A 48 4.48 5.53 0.41
C ASN A 48 2.96 5.37 0.35
N SER A 49 2.39 5.54 -0.84
CA SER A 49 1.02 5.12 -1.14
C SER A 49 0.93 3.61 -1.29
N LEU A 50 -0.24 3.07 -1.63
CA LEU A 50 -0.48 1.64 -1.74
C LEU A 50 0.35 0.98 -2.82
N PHE A 51 0.99 -0.14 -2.46
CA PHE A 51 1.75 -0.93 -3.41
C PHE A 51 0.83 -1.65 -4.40
N VAL A 52 1.00 -1.31 -5.67
CA VAL A 52 0.20 -1.88 -6.76
C VAL A 52 0.29 -3.39 -6.84
N GLU A 53 1.42 -3.99 -6.44
CA GLU A 53 1.68 -5.43 -6.51
C GLU A 53 0.67 -6.26 -5.71
N ALA A 54 0.10 -5.73 -4.63
CA ALA A 54 -0.96 -6.40 -3.89
C ALA A 54 -2.24 -6.54 -4.73
N PHE A 55 -2.55 -5.52 -5.51
CA PHE A 55 -3.77 -5.43 -6.30
C PHE A 55 -3.65 -6.14 -7.66
N THR A 56 -2.48 -6.08 -8.30
CA THR A 56 -2.19 -6.86 -9.52
C THR A 56 -2.17 -8.36 -9.21
N SER A 57 -1.63 -8.78 -8.07
CA SER A 57 -1.66 -10.18 -7.63
C SER A 57 -3.09 -10.67 -7.36
N ASP A 58 -3.92 -9.85 -6.69
CA ASP A 58 -5.34 -10.18 -6.49
C ASP A 58 -6.09 -10.30 -7.83
N TYR A 59 -5.80 -9.39 -8.76
CA TYR A 59 -6.38 -9.40 -10.10
C TYR A 59 -6.04 -10.70 -10.86
N LEU A 60 -4.76 -11.05 -10.94
CA LEU A 60 -4.33 -12.26 -11.66
C LEU A 60 -4.86 -13.53 -10.99
N ARG A 61 -4.86 -13.59 -9.65
CA ARG A 61 -5.46 -14.71 -8.93
C ARG A 61 -6.93 -14.90 -9.30
N ALA A 62 -7.70 -13.81 -9.39
CA ALA A 62 -9.10 -13.87 -9.81
C ALA A 62 -9.24 -14.37 -11.26
N VAL A 63 -8.39 -13.91 -12.17
CA VAL A 63 -8.35 -14.38 -13.57
C VAL A 63 -8.04 -15.88 -13.65
N GLU A 64 -7.02 -16.35 -12.94
CA GLU A 64 -6.63 -17.77 -12.90
C GLU A 64 -7.73 -18.66 -12.30
N ALA A 65 -8.39 -18.16 -11.25
CA ALA A 65 -9.53 -18.84 -10.63
C ALA A 65 -10.83 -18.76 -11.47
N LYS A 66 -10.81 -18.05 -12.59
CA LYS A 66 -11.99 -17.77 -13.43
C LYS A 66 -13.12 -17.06 -12.68
N GLU A 67 -12.75 -16.27 -11.69
CA GLU A 67 -13.66 -15.37 -11.01
C GLU A 67 -14.02 -14.20 -11.94
N THR A 68 -15.23 -13.69 -11.81
CA THR A 68 -15.70 -12.54 -12.61
C THR A 68 -15.76 -11.25 -11.80
N THR A 69 -15.48 -11.34 -10.50
CA THR A 69 -15.56 -10.19 -9.58
C THR A 69 -14.54 -10.27 -8.47
N ILE A 70 -14.08 -9.11 -8.01
CA ILE A 70 -13.28 -8.96 -6.79
C ILE A 70 -14.04 -8.08 -5.82
N SER A 71 -14.16 -8.54 -4.58
CA SER A 71 -14.90 -7.87 -3.52
C SER A 71 -13.96 -7.19 -2.53
N LYS A 72 -14.17 -5.89 -2.27
CA LYS A 72 -13.42 -5.10 -1.27
C LYS A 72 -14.31 -4.01 -0.67
N ASN A 73 -13.91 -3.47 0.48
CA ASN A 73 -14.58 -2.38 1.19
C ASN A 73 -13.97 -1.00 0.89
N MET A 74 -13.42 -0.81 -0.31
CA MET A 74 -12.76 0.47 -0.68
C MET A 74 -13.75 1.53 -1.19
N GLY A 75 -15.05 1.22 -1.31
CA GLY A 75 -16.09 2.14 -1.77
C GLY A 75 -15.74 2.75 -3.14
N ASP A 76 -15.95 4.06 -3.27
CA ASP A 76 -15.55 4.89 -4.41
C ASP A 76 -14.29 5.72 -4.11
N GLY A 77 -13.57 5.36 -3.03
CA GLY A 77 -12.35 6.05 -2.62
C GLY A 77 -11.25 5.92 -3.66
N ARG A 78 -10.36 6.92 -3.70
CA ARG A 78 -9.28 7.00 -4.69
C ARG A 78 -7.93 6.76 -4.05
N VAL A 79 -7.05 6.12 -4.81
CA VAL A 79 -5.70 5.75 -4.39
C VAL A 79 -4.72 6.13 -5.49
N TRP A 80 -3.59 6.68 -5.10
CA TRP A 80 -2.44 6.95 -5.96
C TRP A 80 -1.51 5.73 -5.93
N PHE A 81 -1.93 4.59 -6.52
CA PHE A 81 -1.16 3.34 -6.52
C PHE A 81 0.26 3.53 -7.03
N ILE A 82 1.22 2.95 -6.33
CA ILE A 82 2.65 3.06 -6.68
C ILE A 82 3.32 1.68 -6.67
N SER A 83 4.33 1.47 -7.53
CA SER A 83 5.08 0.23 -7.51
C SER A 83 6.14 0.22 -6.41
N ARG A 84 6.45 -0.97 -5.88
CA ARG A 84 7.58 -1.17 -4.96
C ARG A 84 8.91 -0.79 -5.60
N LYS A 85 9.05 -1.01 -6.93
CA LYS A 85 10.23 -0.60 -7.69
C LYS A 85 10.39 0.93 -7.67
N ASP A 86 9.30 1.67 -7.81
CA ASP A 86 9.32 3.13 -7.69
C ASP A 86 9.66 3.57 -6.27
N CYS A 87 9.06 2.96 -5.26
CA CYS A 87 9.36 3.26 -3.86
C CYS A 87 10.84 2.97 -3.52
N ALA A 88 11.39 1.85 -4.00
CA ALA A 88 12.79 1.52 -3.82
C ALA A 88 13.72 2.53 -4.52
N TYR A 89 13.34 2.96 -5.72
CA TYR A 89 14.09 3.99 -6.44
C TYR A 89 14.04 5.35 -5.71
N ALA A 90 12.87 5.74 -5.20
CA ALA A 90 12.74 6.95 -4.38
C ALA A 90 13.61 6.88 -3.11
N ALA A 91 13.63 5.71 -2.45
CA ALA A 91 14.48 5.49 -1.28
C ALA A 91 15.98 5.60 -1.61
N ALA A 92 16.42 5.05 -2.74
CA ALA A 92 17.80 5.18 -3.21
C ALA A 92 18.16 6.65 -3.54
N CYS A 93 17.24 7.40 -4.17
CA CYS A 93 17.42 8.83 -4.42
C CYS A 93 17.49 9.63 -3.11
N ALA A 94 16.62 9.34 -2.14
CA ALA A 94 16.66 9.99 -0.84
C ALA A 94 17.97 9.72 -0.08
N LEU A 95 18.49 8.48 -0.15
CA LEU A 95 19.76 8.10 0.47
C LEU A 95 20.96 8.88 -0.11
N ASN A 96 20.91 9.20 -1.39
CA ASN A 96 21.97 9.94 -2.08
C ASN A 96 21.77 11.46 -2.06
N ASN A 97 20.66 11.95 -1.49
CA ASN A 97 20.37 13.39 -1.44
C ASN A 97 20.77 14.01 -0.10
N HIS A 98 21.98 14.56 -0.06
CA HIS A 98 22.55 15.15 1.14
C HIS A 98 21.93 16.52 1.52
N LEU A 99 20.98 17.03 0.76
CA LEU A 99 20.26 18.28 1.04
C LEU A 99 18.97 18.05 1.84
N LEU A 100 18.52 16.80 1.96
CA LEU A 100 17.32 16.45 2.72
C LEU A 100 17.66 16.24 4.19
N HIS A 101 17.05 17.08 5.04
CA HIS A 101 17.20 17.03 6.50
C HIS A 101 15.83 17.10 7.15
N ARG A 102 15.52 16.19 8.08
CA ARG A 102 14.25 16.13 8.82
C ARG A 102 13.03 16.29 7.91
N ALA A 103 13.09 15.57 6.76
CA ALA A 103 12.11 15.71 5.70
C ALA A 103 11.02 14.63 5.79
N VAL A 104 9.80 14.99 5.37
CA VAL A 104 8.68 14.08 5.17
C VAL A 104 8.23 14.22 3.73
N LEU A 105 8.28 13.12 2.97
CA LEU A 105 8.00 13.11 1.54
C LEU A 105 6.85 12.13 1.24
N ASN A 106 5.85 12.58 0.48
CA ASN A 106 4.78 11.74 -0.01
C ASN A 106 5.21 11.09 -1.33
N ILE A 107 5.20 9.76 -1.36
CA ILE A 107 5.64 8.96 -2.50
C ILE A 107 4.41 8.29 -3.12
N ASN A 108 3.80 9.00 -4.06
CA ASN A 108 2.55 8.64 -4.71
C ASN A 108 2.79 8.18 -6.15
N GLY A 109 1.82 7.41 -6.68
CA GLY A 109 1.76 7.05 -8.08
C GLY A 109 1.42 8.23 -9.00
N LEU A 110 1.13 7.92 -10.26
CA LEU A 110 0.97 8.92 -11.30
C LEU A 110 -0.38 9.67 -11.22
N GLU A 111 -1.43 8.97 -10.85
CA GLU A 111 -2.82 9.45 -10.88
C GLU A 111 -3.69 8.78 -9.81
N PRO A 112 -4.74 9.47 -9.33
CA PRO A 112 -5.67 8.87 -8.40
C PRO A 112 -6.68 8.00 -9.16
N LEU A 113 -6.82 6.74 -8.75
CA LEU A 113 -7.76 5.78 -9.34
C LEU A 113 -8.69 5.24 -8.28
N SER A 114 -9.98 5.11 -8.59
CA SER A 114 -10.85 4.21 -7.85
C SER A 114 -10.45 2.75 -8.10
N TYR A 115 -10.91 1.83 -7.28
CA TYR A 115 -10.62 0.41 -7.53
C TYR A 115 -11.29 -0.08 -8.82
N GLU A 116 -12.42 0.49 -9.19
CA GLU A 116 -13.10 0.23 -10.47
C GLU A 116 -12.27 0.69 -11.67
N ASP A 117 -11.69 1.91 -11.61
CA ASP A 117 -10.77 2.43 -12.64
C ASP A 117 -9.54 1.52 -12.78
N PHE A 118 -8.98 1.07 -11.66
CA PHE A 118 -7.85 0.15 -11.63
C PHE A 118 -8.17 -1.17 -12.36
N LEU A 119 -9.32 -1.79 -12.06
CA LEU A 119 -9.77 -3.01 -12.75
C LEU A 119 -10.05 -2.78 -14.23
N ALA A 120 -10.63 -1.63 -14.59
CA ALA A 120 -10.89 -1.29 -16.00
C ALA A 120 -9.58 -1.20 -16.82
N ILE A 121 -8.51 -0.63 -16.25
CA ILE A 121 -7.18 -0.61 -16.87
C ILE A 121 -6.64 -2.04 -17.03
N GLY A 122 -6.73 -2.87 -15.97
CA GLY A 122 -6.30 -4.27 -16.01
C GLY A 122 -7.05 -5.08 -17.04
N ASN A 123 -8.36 -4.98 -17.09
CA ASN A 123 -9.22 -5.63 -18.07
C ASN A 123 -8.84 -5.28 -19.50
N LYS A 124 -8.61 -3.98 -19.76
CA LYS A 124 -8.18 -3.50 -21.08
C LYS A 124 -6.80 -4.04 -21.47
N ALA A 125 -5.85 -4.07 -20.55
CA ALA A 125 -4.48 -4.50 -20.82
C ALA A 125 -4.38 -6.01 -21.04
N THR A 126 -5.18 -6.82 -20.32
CA THR A 126 -5.09 -8.29 -20.32
C THR A 126 -6.17 -8.99 -21.17
N GLY A 127 -7.19 -8.25 -21.63
CA GLY A 127 -8.33 -8.82 -22.36
C GLY A 127 -9.32 -9.58 -21.46
N ASN A 128 -9.21 -9.49 -20.13
CA ASN A 128 -10.12 -10.11 -19.18
C ASN A 128 -11.29 -9.20 -18.83
N HIS A 129 -12.22 -9.73 -18.00
CA HIS A 129 -13.38 -8.96 -17.53
C HIS A 129 -13.67 -9.26 -16.05
N ILE A 130 -12.99 -8.54 -15.19
CA ILE A 130 -13.19 -8.59 -13.74
C ILE A 130 -13.95 -7.33 -13.30
N THR A 131 -15.01 -7.52 -12.53
CA THR A 131 -15.81 -6.40 -11.97
C THR A 131 -15.54 -6.19 -10.51
N TYR A 132 -15.93 -5.03 -9.99
CA TYR A 132 -15.80 -4.67 -8.58
C TYR A 132 -17.11 -4.85 -7.82
N THR A 133 -17.09 -5.61 -6.74
CA THR A 133 -18.18 -5.68 -5.77
C THR A 133 -17.80 -4.93 -4.50
N ARG A 134 -18.57 -3.91 -4.17
CA ARG A 134 -18.38 -3.12 -2.94
C ARG A 134 -18.97 -3.87 -1.75
N LEU A 135 -18.16 -4.09 -0.75
CA LEU A 135 -18.58 -4.61 0.55
C LEU A 135 -18.54 -3.50 1.60
N THR A 136 -19.40 -3.63 2.59
CA THR A 136 -19.26 -2.92 3.87
C THR A 136 -18.14 -3.55 4.70
N ASP A 137 -17.67 -2.84 5.71
CA ASP A 137 -16.68 -3.36 6.66
C ASP A 137 -17.19 -4.63 7.36
N ASP A 138 -18.46 -4.65 7.77
CA ASP A 138 -19.09 -5.78 8.44
C ASP A 138 -19.17 -7.01 7.52
N GLU A 139 -19.52 -6.84 6.25
CA GLU A 139 -19.57 -7.92 5.27
C GLU A 139 -18.16 -8.50 5.03
N LEU A 140 -17.15 -7.65 4.93
CA LEU A 140 -15.78 -8.11 4.74
C LEU A 140 -15.24 -8.80 5.99
N TYR A 141 -15.58 -8.32 7.17
CA TYR A 141 -15.28 -8.99 8.42
C TYR A 141 -15.96 -10.38 8.50
N ALA A 142 -17.25 -10.46 8.17
CA ALA A 142 -17.97 -11.74 8.16
C ALA A 142 -17.35 -12.75 7.18
N TYR A 143 -16.89 -12.29 6.02
CA TYR A 143 -16.15 -13.12 5.07
C TYR A 143 -14.85 -13.66 5.70
N PHE A 144 -14.02 -12.80 6.28
CA PHE A 144 -12.75 -13.22 6.91
C PHE A 144 -12.96 -14.19 8.08
N ASP A 145 -13.99 -13.96 8.91
CA ASP A 145 -14.36 -14.87 9.98
C ASP A 145 -14.74 -16.25 9.43
N SER A 146 -15.49 -16.30 8.31
CA SER A 146 -15.95 -17.56 7.69
C SER A 146 -14.80 -18.44 7.17
N ILE A 147 -13.66 -17.83 6.81
CA ILE A 147 -12.47 -18.53 6.32
C ILE A 147 -11.37 -18.65 7.38
N GLY A 148 -11.66 -18.29 8.64
CA GLY A 148 -10.77 -18.48 9.77
C GLY A 148 -9.58 -17.52 9.84
N VAL A 149 -9.72 -16.30 9.27
CA VAL A 149 -8.71 -15.24 9.39
C VAL A 149 -8.86 -14.54 10.75
N PRO A 150 -7.82 -14.51 11.59
CA PRO A 150 -7.88 -13.85 12.89
C PRO A 150 -8.13 -12.34 12.78
N ARG A 151 -8.86 -11.80 13.77
CA ARG A 151 -9.14 -10.35 13.82
C ARG A 151 -7.87 -9.52 14.03
N ASN A 152 -7.04 -9.93 14.97
CA ASN A 152 -5.82 -9.24 15.39
C ASN A 152 -4.65 -10.21 15.56
N THR A 153 -3.50 -9.70 15.97
CA THR A 153 -2.25 -10.47 16.13
C THR A 153 -2.27 -11.51 17.26
N ASP A 154 -3.22 -11.42 18.18
CA ASP A 154 -3.36 -12.38 19.30
C ASP A 154 -4.13 -13.65 18.89
N GLY A 155 -4.66 -13.70 17.67
CA GLY A 155 -5.44 -14.80 17.15
C GLY A 155 -4.61 -16.00 16.70
N ASP A 156 -5.29 -17.13 16.48
CA ASP A 156 -4.66 -18.36 15.97
C ASP A 156 -4.55 -18.35 14.44
N PHE A 157 -3.33 -18.22 13.95
CA PHE A 157 -3.01 -18.23 12.50
C PHE A 157 -2.75 -19.65 11.93
N SER A 158 -2.81 -20.69 12.75
CA SER A 158 -2.46 -22.07 12.32
C SER A 158 -3.37 -22.60 11.21
N LYS A 159 -4.61 -22.11 11.14
CA LYS A 159 -5.61 -22.47 10.12
C LYS A 159 -5.95 -21.34 9.16
N SER A 160 -5.36 -20.17 9.34
CA SER A 160 -5.62 -19.03 8.48
C SER A 160 -5.03 -19.25 7.08
N PRO A 161 -5.81 -19.03 6.01
CA PRO A 161 -5.31 -19.12 4.64
C PRO A 161 -4.34 -17.99 4.29
N ILE A 162 -4.29 -16.94 5.11
CA ILE A 162 -3.43 -15.76 4.92
C ILE A 162 -2.75 -15.38 6.23
N LYS A 163 -1.54 -14.82 6.12
CA LYS A 163 -0.76 -14.33 7.28
C LYS A 163 -0.96 -12.83 7.48
N ALA A 164 -2.23 -12.42 7.58
CA ALA A 164 -2.63 -11.05 7.86
C ALA A 164 -3.86 -11.07 8.77
N THR A 165 -4.10 -9.99 9.50
CA THR A 165 -5.29 -9.82 10.33
C THR A 165 -6.44 -9.27 9.51
N SER A 166 -7.67 -9.66 9.82
CA SER A 166 -8.84 -9.07 9.16
C SER A 166 -9.00 -7.60 9.53
N GLU A 167 -8.63 -7.19 10.74
CA GLU A 167 -8.64 -5.79 11.16
C GLU A 167 -7.71 -4.94 10.29
N GLY A 168 -6.48 -5.39 10.02
CA GLY A 168 -5.56 -4.69 9.12
C GLY A 168 -6.17 -4.49 7.73
N MET A 169 -6.71 -5.55 7.14
CA MET A 169 -7.28 -5.49 5.79
C MET A 169 -8.54 -4.64 5.71
N VAL A 170 -9.45 -4.73 6.70
CA VAL A 170 -10.70 -3.97 6.71
C VAL A 170 -10.44 -2.49 6.98
N THR A 171 -9.67 -2.16 8.01
CA THR A 171 -9.36 -0.75 8.33
C THR A 171 -8.60 -0.05 7.22
N PHE A 172 -7.84 -0.81 6.44
CA PHE A 172 -7.17 -0.30 5.26
C PHE A 172 -8.17 0.11 4.16
N GLY A 173 -9.17 -0.73 3.86
CA GLY A 173 -10.25 -0.39 2.94
C GLY A 173 -11.05 0.82 3.41
N THR A 174 -11.36 0.89 4.71
CA THR A 174 -12.01 2.05 5.33
C THR A 174 -11.20 3.34 5.13
N THR A 175 -9.87 3.27 5.25
CA THR A 175 -8.95 4.40 4.99
C THR A 175 -9.11 4.92 3.56
N VAL A 176 -9.26 4.02 2.57
CA VAL A 176 -9.51 4.39 1.17
C VAL A 176 -10.88 5.05 1.02
N THR A 177 -11.93 4.40 1.54
CA THR A 177 -13.31 4.90 1.47
C THR A 177 -13.46 6.29 2.07
N GLN A 178 -12.73 6.59 3.14
CA GLN A 178 -12.73 7.90 3.80
C GLN A 178 -11.79 8.93 3.15
N GLY A 179 -11.10 8.58 2.06
CA GLY A 179 -10.29 9.50 1.28
C GLY A 179 -8.90 9.83 1.85
N TYR A 180 -8.44 9.14 2.90
CA TYR A 180 -7.13 9.41 3.50
C TYR A 180 -5.95 9.06 2.59
N LEU A 181 -6.17 8.31 1.51
CA LEU A 181 -5.16 7.98 0.52
C LEU A 181 -5.30 8.78 -0.79
N ASP A 182 -6.27 9.68 -0.88
CA ASP A 182 -6.39 10.62 -2.00
C ASP A 182 -5.61 11.91 -1.70
N VAL A 183 -4.29 11.81 -1.64
CA VAL A 183 -3.38 12.92 -1.36
C VAL A 183 -2.73 13.38 -2.67
N PRO A 184 -3.13 14.52 -3.24
CA PRO A 184 -2.69 14.96 -4.57
C PRO A 184 -1.24 15.45 -4.63
N VAL A 185 -0.60 15.68 -3.48
CA VAL A 185 0.79 16.14 -3.42
C VAL A 185 1.72 14.95 -3.41
N SER A 186 2.61 14.87 -4.42
CA SER A 186 3.63 13.83 -4.50
C SER A 186 5.01 14.45 -4.68
N ASP A 187 5.95 14.00 -3.86
CA ASP A 187 7.36 14.39 -3.93
C ASP A 187 8.19 13.46 -4.84
N PHE A 188 7.57 12.41 -5.39
CA PHE A 188 8.27 11.40 -6.19
C PHE A 188 9.06 12.02 -7.34
N SER A 189 8.41 12.84 -8.18
CA SER A 189 9.05 13.38 -9.39
C SER A 189 10.14 14.39 -9.08
N SER A 190 9.96 15.22 -8.04
CA SER A 190 10.98 16.18 -7.60
C SER A 190 12.20 15.48 -6.98
N LEU A 191 11.98 14.38 -6.25
CA LEU A 191 13.04 13.58 -5.64
C LEU A 191 13.83 12.77 -6.67
N THR A 192 13.14 12.18 -7.66
CA THR A 192 13.72 11.15 -8.55
C THR A 192 14.09 11.65 -9.94
N GLY A 193 13.60 12.84 -10.35
CA GLY A 193 13.79 13.39 -11.68
C GLY A 193 12.94 12.72 -12.79
N ARG A 194 12.04 11.77 -12.43
CA ARG A 194 11.14 11.10 -13.36
C ARG A 194 9.73 10.96 -12.83
N LYS A 195 8.77 10.62 -13.68
CA LYS A 195 7.41 10.27 -13.24
C LYS A 195 7.36 8.83 -12.71
N PRO A 196 6.42 8.53 -11.79
CA PRO A 196 6.10 7.14 -11.43
C PRO A 196 5.59 6.36 -12.65
N LEU A 197 5.65 5.03 -12.57
CA LEU A 197 5.08 4.16 -13.59
C LEU A 197 3.55 4.29 -13.60
N SER A 198 2.96 4.26 -14.81
CA SER A 198 1.49 4.22 -14.94
C SER A 198 0.95 2.81 -14.65
N ILE A 199 -0.29 2.72 -14.20
CA ILE A 199 -0.97 1.43 -13.98
C ILE A 199 -1.10 0.66 -15.29
N GLN A 200 -1.32 1.35 -16.41
CA GLN A 200 -1.31 0.73 -17.75
C GLN A 200 0.01 0.00 -18.02
N TYR A 201 1.14 0.67 -17.83
CA TYR A 201 2.47 0.06 -18.02
C TYR A 201 2.69 -1.15 -17.11
N ILE A 202 2.25 -1.05 -15.85
CA ILE A 202 2.38 -2.13 -14.87
C ILE A 202 1.59 -3.37 -15.31
N PHE A 203 0.36 -3.23 -15.80
CA PHE A 203 -0.41 -4.36 -16.33
C PHE A 203 0.15 -4.93 -17.64
N GLU A 204 0.75 -4.11 -18.48
CA GLU A 204 1.45 -4.59 -19.69
C GLU A 204 2.72 -5.40 -19.38
N HIS A 205 3.25 -5.28 -18.15
CA HIS A 205 4.45 -5.98 -17.65
C HIS A 205 4.14 -6.67 -16.31
N VAL A 206 2.94 -7.22 -16.16
CA VAL A 206 2.39 -7.61 -14.85
C VAL A 206 3.24 -8.63 -14.11
N ASP A 207 3.92 -9.54 -14.80
CA ASP A 207 4.78 -10.56 -14.19
C ASP A 207 5.94 -9.96 -13.38
N ASP A 208 6.34 -8.73 -13.68
CA ASP A 208 7.36 -7.98 -12.95
C ASP A 208 6.83 -7.26 -11.71
N TYR A 209 5.51 -7.22 -11.52
CA TYR A 209 4.81 -6.41 -10.52
C TYR A 209 3.81 -7.24 -9.71
N LEU A 210 4.24 -8.41 -9.26
CA LEU A 210 3.49 -9.31 -8.38
C LEU A 210 4.05 -9.30 -6.96
N LEU A 211 3.21 -9.67 -6.01
CA LEU A 211 3.68 -10.10 -4.69
C LEU A 211 4.40 -11.44 -4.90
N GLY A 212 5.70 -11.46 -4.70
CA GLY A 212 6.43 -12.72 -4.62
C GLY A 212 5.94 -13.59 -3.46
N ASP A 213 6.30 -14.87 -3.47
CA ASP A 213 6.01 -15.79 -2.38
C ASP A 213 6.50 -15.19 -1.06
N ARG A 214 5.56 -14.98 -0.12
CA ARG A 214 5.87 -14.49 1.23
C ARG A 214 6.35 -15.63 2.16
N HIS A 215 6.65 -16.80 1.60
CA HIS A 215 7.25 -17.87 2.36
C HIS A 215 8.73 -17.51 2.58
N PRO A 216 9.21 -17.43 3.83
CA PRO A 216 10.64 -17.43 4.05
C PRO A 216 11.17 -18.71 3.40
N THR A 217 12.06 -18.56 2.44
CA THR A 217 12.92 -19.67 2.02
C THR A 217 13.62 -20.17 3.27
N GLU A 218 13.46 -21.46 3.55
CA GLU A 218 14.12 -22.16 4.65
C GLU A 218 15.62 -21.84 4.72
#